data_7e58169291b07c0799fdfd8a68dbf776
#
_entry.id   7e58169291b07c0799fdfd8a68dbf776
#
_cell.length_a   1.000
_cell.length_b   1.000
_cell.length_c   1.000
_cell.angle_alpha   90.00
_cell.angle_beta   90.00
_cell.angle_gamma   90.00
#
_symmetry.space_group_name_H-M   'P 1'
#
loop_
_entity.id
_entity.type
_entity.pdbx_description
1 polymer ?
#
loop_
_entity_poly.entity_id
_entity_poly.type
_entity_poly.pdbx_seq_one_letter_code
_entity_poly.pdbx_strand_id
1 'polypeptide(L)'
;MFDYDDVLTPMRAHVSATLVPALHALACAEPTSASRYPQAWVAGYEVMAAMAPVLALDHYTRGWHSTSALGVIGVTLGCAVLLDLDEAQTVHALGLAVAQAAGTRENFGAMAKSFQAGICAAAAVRSVRLAALGFTAAPEAIDGRYGFTRLYAAGEDLRPAFEHLGERPLAIERIGIDLKKYPCCYAIHRALDALLLLRAEHGFAAAQVERIEVLTSARGREALIAGEPADSLQGKFSLPYTLAMALIDGRLNLDSYRPEAFGRPEVMTLMRAITLTEAQGPVLPRWSELKVHLTDGRSLVRRVQVAHGDAPDPLTDEELRRKAAECLAFSGCDAASRSIIEQLLPGTEPDEAVPATDRARIELLSSALSRCR
;
A
#
# COMPACT_ATOMS: atom_id res chain seq x y z
N MET A 1 9.44 -2.64 -4.82
CA MET A 1 8.40 -1.92 -4.06
C MET A 1 9.09 -0.86 -3.20
N PHE A 2 8.67 0.41 -3.34
CA PHE A 2 9.34 1.53 -2.68
C PHE A 2 8.65 1.99 -1.39
N ASP A 3 7.62 1.27 -0.94
CA ASP A 3 6.72 1.65 0.15
C ASP A 3 5.97 2.98 -0.10
N TYR A 4 5.75 3.28 -1.38
CA TYR A 4 4.93 4.38 -1.92
C TYR A 4 3.58 3.90 -2.47
N ASP A 5 3.23 2.67 -2.20
CA ASP A 5 2.00 2.02 -2.62
C ASP A 5 0.75 2.66 -1.98
N ASP A 6 -0.40 2.34 -2.54
CA ASP A 6 -1.70 2.71 -2.01
C ASP A 6 -2.09 1.92 -0.75
N VAL A 7 -3.18 2.34 -0.12
CA VAL A 7 -3.71 1.67 1.07
C VAL A 7 -5.24 1.61 0.98
N LEU A 8 -5.78 0.43 1.15
CA LEU A 8 -7.18 0.23 1.52
C LEU A 8 -7.24 0.15 3.04
N THR A 9 -7.50 1.30 3.69
CA THR A 9 -7.40 1.44 5.15
C THR A 9 -8.27 0.45 5.93
N PRO A 10 -9.54 0.14 5.57
CA PRO A 10 -10.32 -0.87 6.25
C PRO A 10 -9.68 -2.26 6.24
N MET A 11 -9.04 -2.64 5.13
CA MET A 11 -8.36 -3.94 4.98
C MET A 11 -6.94 -3.94 5.55
N ARG A 12 -6.34 -2.78 5.78
CA ARG A 12 -4.92 -2.63 6.15
C ARG A 12 -3.99 -3.28 5.12
N ALA A 13 -4.31 -3.11 3.84
CA ALA A 13 -3.66 -3.75 2.73
C ALA A 13 -3.28 -2.76 1.63
N HIS A 14 -2.32 -3.17 0.81
CA HIS A 14 -1.78 -2.43 -0.33
C HIS A 14 -2.30 -3.06 -1.62
N VAL A 15 -3.43 -2.56 -2.10
CA VAL A 15 -4.23 -3.20 -3.17
C VAL A 15 -3.47 -3.24 -4.49
N SER A 16 -2.99 -2.08 -4.96
CA SER A 16 -2.31 -2.01 -6.26
C SER A 16 -0.94 -2.70 -6.26
N ALA A 17 -0.30 -2.85 -5.09
CA ALA A 17 0.96 -3.58 -4.99
C ALA A 17 0.84 -5.06 -5.40
N THR A 18 -0.37 -5.62 -5.35
CA THR A 18 -0.66 -7.01 -5.74
C THR A 18 -1.48 -7.10 -7.03
N LEU A 19 -2.52 -6.25 -7.19
CA LEU A 19 -3.38 -6.25 -8.37
C LEU A 19 -2.64 -5.82 -9.64
N VAL A 20 -1.95 -4.68 -9.60
CA VAL A 20 -1.31 -4.13 -10.80
C VAL A 20 -0.30 -5.08 -11.42
N PRO A 21 0.67 -5.66 -10.69
CA PRO A 21 1.64 -6.58 -11.31
C PRO A 21 0.99 -7.85 -11.85
N ALA A 22 -0.07 -8.37 -11.20
CA ALA A 22 -0.78 -9.55 -11.68
C ALA A 22 -1.53 -9.28 -12.98
N LEU A 23 -2.34 -8.22 -13.00
CA LEU A 23 -3.12 -7.80 -14.16
C LEU A 23 -2.21 -7.41 -15.33
N HIS A 24 -1.13 -6.67 -15.05
CA HIS A 24 -0.18 -6.26 -16.07
C HIS A 24 0.52 -7.46 -16.73
N ALA A 25 0.98 -8.41 -15.93
CA ALA A 25 1.62 -9.62 -16.45
C ALA A 25 0.68 -10.44 -17.35
N LEU A 26 -0.60 -10.57 -16.97
CA LEU A 26 -1.61 -11.25 -17.78
C LEU A 26 -1.95 -10.47 -19.06
N ALA A 27 -2.18 -9.16 -18.96
CA ALA A 27 -2.49 -8.32 -20.11
C ALA A 27 -1.37 -8.28 -21.14
N CYS A 28 -0.10 -8.35 -20.71
CA CYS A 28 1.04 -8.49 -21.61
C CYS A 28 1.10 -9.85 -22.30
N ALA A 29 0.74 -10.92 -21.59
CA ALA A 29 0.73 -12.27 -22.15
C ALA A 29 -0.49 -12.54 -23.04
N GLU A 30 -1.61 -11.89 -22.77
CA GLU A 30 -2.89 -12.01 -23.48
C GLU A 30 -3.45 -10.63 -23.85
N PRO A 31 -2.89 -9.99 -24.88
CA PRO A 31 -3.17 -8.59 -25.20
C PRO A 31 -4.64 -8.27 -25.52
N THR A 32 -5.45 -9.26 -25.92
CA THR A 32 -6.89 -9.10 -26.16
C THR A 32 -7.68 -8.79 -24.88
N SER A 33 -7.11 -9.11 -23.72
CA SER A 33 -7.73 -8.85 -22.41
C SER A 33 -7.53 -7.41 -21.92
N ALA A 34 -6.65 -6.63 -22.56
CA ALA A 34 -6.23 -5.31 -22.08
C ALA A 34 -7.40 -4.31 -21.87
N SER A 35 -8.43 -4.37 -22.69
CA SER A 35 -9.63 -3.51 -22.57
C SER A 35 -10.43 -3.75 -21.28
N ARG A 36 -10.27 -4.90 -20.63
CA ARG A 36 -10.91 -5.23 -19.34
C ARG A 36 -10.09 -4.82 -18.13
N TYR A 37 -8.90 -4.25 -18.32
CA TYR A 37 -7.99 -3.93 -17.23
C TYR A 37 -8.62 -3.05 -16.13
N PRO A 38 -9.30 -1.92 -16.45
CA PRO A 38 -9.94 -1.10 -15.43
C PRO A 38 -11.03 -1.86 -14.65
N GLN A 39 -11.87 -2.62 -15.33
CA GLN A 39 -12.92 -3.43 -14.71
C GLN A 39 -12.33 -4.52 -13.81
N ALA A 40 -11.27 -5.17 -14.25
CA ALA A 40 -10.57 -6.19 -13.50
C ALA A 40 -9.94 -5.64 -12.21
N TRP A 41 -9.33 -4.44 -12.29
CA TRP A 41 -8.79 -3.77 -11.11
C TRP A 41 -9.89 -3.41 -10.12
N VAL A 42 -10.99 -2.81 -10.60
CA VAL A 42 -12.15 -2.47 -9.76
C VAL A 42 -12.75 -3.72 -9.11
N ALA A 43 -12.97 -4.80 -9.86
CA ALA A 43 -13.52 -6.04 -9.32
C ALA A 43 -12.65 -6.63 -8.18
N GLY A 44 -11.34 -6.64 -8.35
CA GLY A 44 -10.41 -7.07 -7.30
C GLY A 44 -10.45 -6.17 -6.07
N TYR A 45 -10.51 -4.84 -6.26
CA TYR A 45 -10.66 -3.88 -5.18
C TYR A 45 -11.97 -4.08 -4.42
N GLU A 46 -13.11 -4.21 -5.12
CA GLU A 46 -14.44 -4.37 -4.52
C GLU A 46 -14.52 -5.59 -3.60
N VAL A 47 -13.96 -6.72 -4.03
CA VAL A 47 -13.89 -7.93 -3.19
C VAL A 47 -13.04 -7.72 -1.94
N MET A 48 -11.87 -7.08 -2.08
CA MET A 48 -11.03 -6.76 -0.93
C MET A 48 -11.74 -5.81 0.04
N ALA A 49 -12.44 -4.81 -0.47
CA ALA A 49 -13.20 -3.86 0.32
C ALA A 49 -14.39 -4.50 1.04
N ALA A 50 -15.09 -5.42 0.37
CA ALA A 50 -16.20 -6.16 0.96
C ALA A 50 -15.74 -7.10 2.10
N MET A 51 -14.60 -7.78 1.93
CA MET A 51 -14.04 -8.67 2.98
C MET A 51 -13.51 -7.91 4.20
N ALA A 52 -13.09 -6.68 4.03
CA ALA A 52 -12.34 -5.93 5.03
C ALA A 52 -13.06 -5.79 6.41
N PRO A 53 -14.36 -5.44 6.50
CA PRO A 53 -15.06 -5.31 7.78
C PRO A 53 -15.13 -6.62 8.57
N VAL A 54 -15.20 -7.75 7.88
CA VAL A 54 -15.36 -9.07 8.50
C VAL A 54 -14.02 -9.64 8.95
N LEU A 55 -12.98 -9.53 8.11
CA LEU A 55 -11.74 -10.28 8.31
C LEU A 55 -10.57 -9.45 8.84
N ALA A 56 -10.47 -8.19 8.40
CA ALA A 56 -9.16 -7.54 8.41
C ALA A 56 -8.59 -7.28 9.81
N LEU A 57 -9.43 -6.92 10.80
CA LEU A 57 -8.93 -6.53 12.11
C LEU A 57 -8.37 -7.73 12.88
N ASP A 58 -9.12 -8.81 12.99
CA ASP A 58 -8.68 -10.02 13.70
C ASP A 58 -7.48 -10.66 13.00
N HIS A 59 -7.58 -10.83 11.68
CA HIS A 59 -6.53 -11.37 10.84
C HIS A 59 -5.20 -10.60 11.00
N TYR A 60 -5.25 -9.28 10.91
CA TYR A 60 -4.07 -8.42 11.08
C TYR A 60 -3.49 -8.51 12.49
N THR A 61 -4.34 -8.51 13.52
CA THR A 61 -3.94 -8.60 14.92
C THR A 61 -3.25 -9.93 15.24
N ARG A 62 -3.67 -11.02 14.60
CA ARG A 62 -3.06 -12.35 14.71
C ARG A 62 -1.69 -12.45 14.02
N GLY A 63 -1.23 -11.39 13.36
CA GLY A 63 0.10 -11.31 12.76
C GLY A 63 0.15 -11.62 11.27
N TRP A 64 -0.99 -11.76 10.59
CA TRP A 64 -1.02 -11.95 9.14
C TRP A 64 -0.73 -10.65 8.38
N HIS A 65 -0.10 -10.75 7.22
CA HIS A 65 0.05 -9.66 6.27
C HIS A 65 -1.16 -9.62 5.33
N SER A 66 -2.16 -8.81 5.64
CA SER A 66 -3.43 -8.75 4.91
C SER A 66 -3.25 -8.52 3.40
N THR A 67 -2.27 -7.73 2.98
CA THR A 67 -1.92 -7.48 1.57
C THR A 67 -1.74 -8.77 0.78
N SER A 68 -1.13 -9.80 1.35
CA SER A 68 -0.87 -11.05 0.65
C SER A 68 -1.87 -12.15 1.03
N ALA A 69 -2.13 -12.34 2.31
CA ALA A 69 -2.93 -13.46 2.78
C ALA A 69 -4.44 -13.31 2.45
N LEU A 70 -4.99 -12.09 2.57
CA LEU A 70 -6.36 -11.78 2.14
C LEU A 70 -6.40 -11.30 0.69
N GLY A 71 -5.40 -10.50 0.29
CA GLY A 71 -5.34 -9.90 -1.03
C GLY A 71 -5.39 -10.90 -2.18
N VAL A 72 -4.86 -12.12 -1.98
CA VAL A 72 -4.84 -13.16 -3.02
C VAL A 72 -6.25 -13.48 -3.55
N ILE A 73 -7.29 -13.39 -2.73
CA ILE A 73 -8.68 -13.64 -3.15
C ILE A 73 -9.12 -12.54 -4.14
N GLY A 74 -8.99 -11.27 -3.78
CA GLY A 74 -9.38 -10.16 -4.66
C GLY A 74 -8.51 -10.08 -5.92
N VAL A 75 -7.20 -10.33 -5.80
CA VAL A 75 -6.30 -10.36 -6.98
C VAL A 75 -6.70 -11.47 -7.94
N THR A 76 -7.04 -12.67 -7.43
CA THR A 76 -7.49 -13.78 -8.27
C THR A 76 -8.80 -13.45 -8.97
N LEU A 77 -9.76 -12.81 -8.29
CA LEU A 77 -10.99 -12.40 -8.94
C LEU A 77 -10.73 -11.34 -10.01
N GLY A 78 -9.90 -10.33 -9.73
CA GLY A 78 -9.51 -9.35 -10.75
C GLY A 78 -8.87 -10.02 -11.98
N CYS A 79 -7.98 -10.99 -11.77
CA CYS A 79 -7.38 -11.78 -12.85
C CYS A 79 -8.40 -12.61 -13.62
N ALA A 80 -9.40 -13.21 -12.94
CA ALA A 80 -10.47 -13.97 -13.58
C ALA A 80 -11.33 -13.08 -14.49
N VAL A 81 -11.70 -11.88 -14.02
CA VAL A 81 -12.41 -10.86 -14.82
C VAL A 81 -11.57 -10.43 -16.04
N LEU A 82 -10.27 -10.23 -15.88
CA LEU A 82 -9.37 -9.85 -16.99
C LEU A 82 -9.38 -10.91 -18.09
N LEU A 83 -9.32 -12.19 -17.71
CA LEU A 83 -9.27 -13.34 -18.64
C LEU A 83 -10.65 -13.81 -19.10
N ASP A 84 -11.75 -13.18 -18.62
CA ASP A 84 -13.12 -13.58 -18.96
C ASP A 84 -13.45 -15.05 -18.58
N LEU A 85 -12.98 -15.48 -17.41
CA LEU A 85 -13.27 -16.83 -16.92
C LEU A 85 -14.75 -16.98 -16.58
N ASP A 86 -15.31 -18.14 -16.87
CA ASP A 86 -16.66 -18.47 -16.44
C ASP A 86 -16.75 -18.71 -14.92
N GLU A 87 -17.98 -18.88 -14.42
CA GLU A 87 -18.23 -19.06 -12.99
C GLU A 87 -17.50 -20.28 -12.42
N ALA A 88 -17.54 -21.42 -13.10
CA ALA A 88 -16.91 -22.65 -12.64
C ALA A 88 -15.38 -22.51 -12.59
N GLN A 89 -14.79 -21.93 -13.63
CA GLN A 89 -13.36 -21.62 -13.67
C GLN A 89 -12.95 -20.64 -12.57
N THR A 90 -13.78 -19.63 -12.32
CA THR A 90 -13.53 -18.63 -11.26
C THR A 90 -13.56 -19.27 -9.88
N VAL A 91 -14.52 -20.13 -9.59
CA VAL A 91 -14.60 -20.90 -8.33
C VAL A 91 -13.34 -21.75 -8.14
N HIS A 92 -12.91 -22.46 -9.17
CA HIS A 92 -11.68 -23.24 -9.11
C HIS A 92 -10.44 -22.37 -8.93
N ALA A 93 -10.35 -21.23 -9.62
CA ALA A 93 -9.25 -20.30 -9.45
C ALA A 93 -9.15 -19.77 -8.01
N LEU A 94 -10.28 -19.42 -7.40
CA LEU A 94 -10.34 -18.97 -6.01
C LEU A 94 -9.90 -20.08 -5.04
N GLY A 95 -10.34 -21.32 -5.24
CA GLY A 95 -9.90 -22.46 -4.43
C GLY A 95 -8.39 -22.73 -4.54
N LEU A 96 -7.82 -22.59 -5.75
CA LEU A 96 -6.36 -22.68 -5.97
C LEU A 96 -5.60 -21.52 -5.31
N ALA A 97 -6.18 -20.32 -5.27
CA ALA A 97 -5.61 -19.17 -4.60
C ALA A 97 -5.58 -19.35 -3.08
N VAL A 98 -6.64 -19.88 -2.49
CA VAL A 98 -6.71 -20.23 -1.05
C VAL A 98 -5.55 -21.13 -0.63
N ALA A 99 -5.19 -22.12 -1.45
CA ALA A 99 -4.06 -23.00 -1.17
C ALA A 99 -2.69 -22.29 -1.13
N GLN A 100 -2.62 -21.04 -1.58
CA GLN A 100 -1.41 -20.21 -1.66
C GLN A 100 -1.50 -18.97 -0.79
N ALA A 101 -2.59 -18.78 -0.03
CA ALA A 101 -2.78 -17.66 0.87
C ALA A 101 -1.77 -17.70 2.02
N ALA A 102 -0.86 -16.74 2.07
CA ALA A 102 0.22 -16.71 3.05
C ALA A 102 0.76 -15.28 3.28
N GLY A 103 1.63 -15.16 4.27
CA GLY A 103 2.36 -13.93 4.60
C GLY A 103 2.18 -13.50 6.05
N THR A 104 3.28 -13.07 6.68
CA THR A 104 3.29 -12.63 8.08
C THR A 104 3.85 -11.22 8.22
N ARG A 105 3.39 -10.51 9.24
CA ARG A 105 3.87 -9.17 9.61
C ARG A 105 5.27 -9.20 10.23
N GLU A 106 5.75 -10.35 10.69
CA GLU A 106 7.11 -10.51 11.19
C GLU A 106 8.17 -10.11 10.15
N ASN A 107 7.81 -10.15 8.88
CA ASN A 107 8.65 -9.71 7.77
C ASN A 107 8.66 -8.19 7.52
N PHE A 108 7.98 -7.39 8.34
CA PHE A 108 8.00 -5.93 8.17
C PHE A 108 9.38 -5.37 8.52
N GLY A 109 9.88 -4.45 7.69
CA GLY A 109 11.26 -3.96 7.79
C GLY A 109 12.30 -4.86 7.10
N ALA A 110 11.88 -5.95 6.44
CA ALA A 110 12.75 -6.80 5.64
C ALA A 110 12.31 -6.85 4.17
N MET A 111 13.19 -7.27 3.26
CA MET A 111 12.87 -7.46 1.84
C MET A 111 11.71 -8.45 1.63
N ALA A 112 11.53 -9.40 2.54
CA ALA A 112 10.47 -10.38 2.51
C ALA A 112 9.05 -9.77 2.54
N LYS A 113 8.85 -8.58 3.11
CA LYS A 113 7.56 -7.86 3.03
C LYS A 113 7.15 -7.62 1.58
N SER A 114 8.05 -7.10 0.76
CA SER A 114 7.79 -6.84 -0.67
C SER A 114 7.64 -8.13 -1.47
N PHE A 115 8.43 -9.16 -1.13
CA PHE A 115 8.34 -10.49 -1.71
C PHE A 115 6.95 -11.11 -1.49
N GLN A 116 6.35 -10.96 -0.31
CA GLN A 116 5.00 -11.46 -0.03
C GLN A 116 3.95 -10.86 -0.99
N ALA A 117 4.03 -9.56 -1.32
CA ALA A 117 3.14 -8.94 -2.32
C ALA A 117 3.35 -9.54 -3.72
N GLY A 118 4.60 -9.76 -4.11
CA GLY A 118 4.94 -10.39 -5.40
C GLY A 118 4.46 -11.84 -5.50
N ILE A 119 4.61 -12.63 -4.43
CA ILE A 119 4.11 -14.02 -4.39
C ILE A 119 2.57 -14.06 -4.45
N CYS A 120 1.88 -13.12 -3.79
CA CYS A 120 0.44 -12.98 -3.89
C CYS A 120 -0.01 -12.78 -5.36
N ALA A 121 0.61 -11.84 -6.06
CA ALA A 121 0.35 -11.60 -7.48
C ALA A 121 0.62 -12.84 -8.34
N ALA A 122 1.76 -13.51 -8.13
CA ALA A 122 2.13 -14.74 -8.85
C ALA A 122 1.18 -15.90 -8.55
N ALA A 123 0.69 -16.02 -7.31
CA ALA A 123 -0.30 -17.02 -6.91
C ALA A 123 -1.62 -16.83 -7.66
N ALA A 124 -2.11 -15.59 -7.75
CA ALA A 124 -3.33 -15.27 -8.48
C ALA A 124 -3.20 -15.60 -9.98
N VAL A 125 -2.11 -15.15 -10.62
CA VAL A 125 -1.83 -15.45 -12.04
C VAL A 125 -1.78 -16.96 -12.29
N ARG A 126 -1.10 -17.71 -11.43
CA ARG A 126 -1.02 -19.18 -11.54
C ARG A 126 -2.39 -19.82 -11.37
N SER A 127 -3.20 -19.37 -10.41
CA SER A 127 -4.52 -19.92 -10.11
C SER A 127 -5.49 -19.78 -11.28
N VAL A 128 -5.59 -18.57 -11.88
CA VAL A 128 -6.49 -18.35 -13.03
C VAL A 128 -6.05 -19.12 -14.26
N ARG A 129 -4.74 -19.23 -14.52
CA ARG A 129 -4.22 -20.00 -15.66
C ARG A 129 -4.46 -21.49 -15.50
N LEU A 130 -4.26 -22.04 -14.31
CA LEU A 130 -4.55 -23.45 -14.03
C LEU A 130 -6.05 -23.73 -14.18
N ALA A 131 -6.92 -22.89 -13.64
CA ALA A 131 -8.37 -23.04 -13.76
C ALA A 131 -8.83 -22.94 -15.22
N ALA A 132 -8.30 -22.00 -16.00
CA ALA A 132 -8.58 -21.90 -17.44
C ALA A 132 -8.19 -23.17 -18.23
N LEU A 133 -7.19 -23.91 -17.75
CA LEU A 133 -6.77 -25.20 -18.32
C LEU A 133 -7.57 -26.40 -17.76
N GLY A 134 -8.60 -26.16 -16.93
CA GLY A 134 -9.45 -27.22 -16.36
C GLY A 134 -8.92 -27.83 -15.06
N PHE A 135 -7.92 -27.21 -14.41
CA PHE A 135 -7.48 -27.65 -13.09
C PHE A 135 -8.53 -27.29 -12.03
N THR A 136 -8.91 -28.23 -11.19
CA THR A 136 -10.03 -28.10 -10.25
C THR A 136 -9.57 -27.90 -8.81
N ALA A 137 -10.40 -27.23 -8.02
CA ALA A 137 -10.31 -27.11 -6.56
C ALA A 137 -11.69 -27.38 -5.94
N ALA A 138 -11.74 -27.55 -4.62
CA ALA A 138 -13.01 -27.69 -3.91
C ALA A 138 -13.86 -26.41 -4.06
N PRO A 139 -15.13 -26.51 -4.47
CA PRO A 139 -16.01 -25.33 -4.57
C PRO A 139 -16.15 -24.58 -3.24
N GLU A 140 -16.10 -25.26 -2.12
CA GLU A 140 -16.25 -24.73 -0.77
C GLU A 140 -14.90 -24.31 -0.15
N ALA A 141 -13.85 -24.09 -0.96
CA ALA A 141 -12.52 -23.72 -0.45
C ALA A 141 -12.51 -22.44 0.38
N ILE A 142 -13.45 -21.51 0.16
CA ILE A 142 -13.57 -20.26 0.91
C ILE A 142 -14.35 -20.45 2.21
N ASP A 143 -15.59 -20.95 2.15
CA ASP A 143 -16.56 -20.94 3.26
C ASP A 143 -16.88 -22.34 3.83
N GLY A 144 -16.28 -23.39 3.30
CA GLY A 144 -16.47 -24.75 3.77
C GLY A 144 -15.95 -25.00 5.19
N ARG A 145 -16.25 -26.19 5.72
CA ARG A 145 -15.86 -26.61 7.08
C ARG A 145 -14.38 -26.38 7.43
N TYR A 146 -13.50 -26.54 6.46
CA TYR A 146 -12.04 -26.32 6.56
C TYR A 146 -11.56 -25.25 5.59
N GLY A 147 -12.48 -24.36 5.18
CA GLY A 147 -12.22 -23.32 4.22
C GLY A 147 -11.45 -22.13 4.78
N PHE A 148 -11.16 -21.18 3.90
CA PHE A 148 -10.39 -19.98 4.17
C PHE A 148 -10.94 -19.18 5.36
N THR A 149 -12.24 -18.91 5.40
CA THR A 149 -12.87 -18.14 6.47
C THR A 149 -12.70 -18.81 7.83
N ARG A 150 -12.75 -20.13 7.88
CA ARG A 150 -12.58 -20.88 9.12
C ARG A 150 -11.16 -20.78 9.67
N LEU A 151 -10.16 -20.79 8.79
CA LEU A 151 -8.75 -20.77 9.17
C LEU A 151 -8.22 -19.37 9.39
N TYR A 152 -8.62 -18.40 8.56
CA TYR A 152 -8.06 -17.06 8.52
C TYR A 152 -8.91 -16.02 9.25
N ALA A 153 -10.20 -16.28 9.48
CA ALA A 153 -11.16 -15.32 10.01
C ALA A 153 -11.99 -15.84 11.19
N ALA A 154 -11.48 -16.80 11.95
CA ALA A 154 -12.17 -17.41 13.08
C ALA A 154 -13.58 -17.99 12.74
N GLY A 155 -13.87 -18.24 11.47
CA GLY A 155 -15.13 -18.82 11.00
C GLY A 155 -16.25 -17.83 10.75
N GLU A 156 -15.94 -16.55 10.65
CA GLU A 156 -16.92 -15.51 10.29
C GLU A 156 -17.55 -15.79 8.91
N ASP A 157 -18.85 -15.49 8.79
CA ASP A 157 -19.58 -15.65 7.53
C ASP A 157 -19.32 -14.44 6.62
N LEU A 158 -18.78 -14.71 5.43
CA LEU A 158 -18.52 -13.67 4.42
C LEU A 158 -19.72 -13.36 3.53
N ARG A 159 -20.75 -14.21 3.49
CA ARG A 159 -21.87 -14.03 2.56
C ARG A 159 -22.57 -12.68 2.69
N PRO A 160 -22.85 -12.17 3.92
CA PRO A 160 -23.44 -10.83 4.04
C PRO A 160 -22.56 -9.70 3.49
N ALA A 161 -21.24 -9.87 3.51
CA ALA A 161 -20.31 -8.88 2.97
C ALA A 161 -20.37 -8.76 1.45
N PHE A 162 -20.85 -9.79 0.78
CA PHE A 162 -20.94 -9.84 -0.68
C PHE A 162 -22.35 -9.60 -1.24
N GLU A 163 -23.38 -9.48 -0.40
CA GLU A 163 -24.77 -9.26 -0.83
C GLU A 163 -24.93 -8.03 -1.75
N HIS A 164 -24.14 -6.99 -1.49
CA HIS A 164 -24.17 -5.73 -2.25
C HIS A 164 -22.95 -5.53 -3.16
N LEU A 165 -22.21 -6.62 -3.46
CA LEU A 165 -21.03 -6.52 -4.32
C LEU A 165 -21.42 -6.10 -5.73
N GLY A 166 -20.79 -5.02 -6.21
CA GLY A 166 -21.06 -4.46 -7.55
C GLY A 166 -22.27 -3.51 -7.64
N GLU A 167 -23.00 -3.31 -6.54
CA GLU A 167 -24.03 -2.26 -6.48
C GLU A 167 -23.41 -0.86 -6.39
N ARG A 168 -24.07 0.12 -7.02
CA ARG A 168 -23.61 1.51 -6.93
C ARG A 168 -24.24 2.24 -5.74
N PRO A 169 -23.50 3.16 -5.07
CA PRO A 169 -22.10 3.50 -5.37
C PRO A 169 -21.14 2.38 -5.02
N LEU A 170 -20.14 2.11 -5.87
CA LEU A 170 -19.13 1.10 -5.65
C LEU A 170 -18.30 1.38 -4.37
N ALA A 171 -17.65 0.38 -3.81
CA ALA A 171 -16.80 0.57 -2.63
C ALA A 171 -15.67 1.59 -2.90
N ILE A 172 -15.09 1.58 -4.10
CA ILE A 172 -14.09 2.58 -4.51
C ILE A 172 -14.66 4.01 -4.50
N GLU A 173 -15.94 4.19 -4.82
CA GLU A 173 -16.61 5.50 -4.79
C GLU A 173 -16.96 5.93 -3.36
N ARG A 174 -17.25 4.99 -2.47
CA ARG A 174 -17.65 5.24 -1.06
C ARG A 174 -16.48 5.37 -0.10
N ILE A 175 -15.49 4.51 -0.25
CA ILE A 175 -14.34 4.40 0.66
C ILE A 175 -13.15 5.17 0.09
N GLY A 176 -12.99 5.14 -1.25
CA GLY A 176 -11.81 5.67 -1.93
C GLY A 176 -10.58 4.80 -1.74
N ILE A 177 -9.44 5.35 -2.07
CA ILE A 177 -8.13 4.74 -1.89
C ILE A 177 -7.16 5.77 -1.32
N ASP A 178 -6.44 5.39 -0.29
CA ASP A 178 -5.44 6.26 0.32
C ASP A 178 -4.10 6.11 -0.43
N LEU A 179 -3.51 7.21 -0.86
CA LEU A 179 -2.24 7.23 -1.55
C LEU A 179 -1.13 7.73 -0.63
N LYS A 180 -0.10 6.94 -0.43
CA LYS A 180 1.04 7.36 0.39
C LYS A 180 1.73 8.57 -0.21
N LYS A 181 1.85 9.63 0.57
CA LYS A 181 2.65 10.82 0.27
C LYS A 181 4.14 10.59 0.53
N TYR A 182 4.48 9.68 1.43
CA TYR A 182 5.84 9.41 1.89
C TYR A 182 6.21 7.94 1.73
N PRO A 183 7.48 7.60 1.41
CA PRO A 183 7.94 6.23 1.16
C PRO A 183 8.21 5.45 2.45
N CYS A 184 7.21 5.38 3.34
CA CYS A 184 7.34 4.71 4.64
C CYS A 184 6.04 4.01 5.06
N CYS A 185 6.03 3.42 6.24
CA CYS A 185 4.84 2.81 6.82
C CYS A 185 3.72 3.85 6.96
N TYR A 186 2.52 3.50 6.48
CA TYR A 186 1.38 4.41 6.49
C TYR A 186 0.96 4.88 7.90
N ALA A 187 1.24 4.09 8.93
CA ALA A 187 0.99 4.46 10.32
C ALA A 187 1.77 5.72 10.77
N ILE A 188 2.84 6.11 10.04
CA ILE A 188 3.69 7.26 10.36
C ILE A 188 3.15 8.55 9.73
N HIS A 189 2.39 8.47 8.64
CA HIS A 189 2.03 9.63 7.80
C HIS A 189 1.39 10.77 8.59
N ARG A 190 0.44 10.48 9.48
CA ARG A 190 -0.27 11.51 10.28
C ARG A 190 0.67 12.27 11.21
N ALA A 191 1.62 11.59 11.83
CA ALA A 191 2.62 12.25 12.68
C ALA A 191 3.61 13.07 11.85
N LEU A 192 3.94 12.58 10.65
CA LEU A 192 4.83 13.27 9.72
C LEU A 192 4.20 14.55 9.16
N ASP A 193 2.93 14.49 8.75
CA ASP A 193 2.17 15.68 8.36
C ASP A 193 2.09 16.69 9.50
N ALA A 194 1.80 16.25 10.73
CA ALA A 194 1.78 17.11 11.90
C ALA A 194 3.11 17.82 12.11
N LEU A 195 4.24 17.12 12.00
CA LEU A 195 5.58 17.68 12.15
C LEU A 195 5.90 18.72 11.08
N LEU A 196 5.68 18.36 9.81
CA LEU A 196 6.03 19.24 8.68
C LEU A 196 5.13 20.47 8.64
N LEU A 197 3.86 20.36 9.00
CA LEU A 197 2.95 21.50 9.13
C LEU A 197 3.37 22.44 10.26
N LEU A 198 3.70 21.92 11.46
CA LEU A 198 4.22 22.73 12.56
C LEU A 198 5.51 23.45 12.17
N ARG A 199 6.42 22.75 11.48
CA ARG A 199 7.65 23.35 11.00
C ARG A 199 7.41 24.48 10.00
N ALA A 200 6.51 24.27 9.04
CA ALA A 200 6.18 25.29 8.04
C ALA A 200 5.51 26.53 8.68
N GLU A 201 4.64 26.32 9.66
CA GLU A 201 3.89 27.39 10.33
C GLU A 201 4.75 28.21 11.31
N HIS A 202 5.66 27.56 12.02
CA HIS A 202 6.44 28.21 13.11
C HIS A 202 7.91 28.43 12.80
N GLY A 203 8.42 27.95 11.68
CA GLY A 203 9.76 28.27 11.16
C GLY A 203 10.93 27.75 12.00
N PHE A 204 10.76 26.69 12.80
CA PHE A 204 11.83 26.15 13.64
C PHE A 204 12.75 25.18 12.87
N ALA A 205 14.01 25.16 13.23
CA ALA A 205 15.01 24.23 12.71
C ALA A 205 15.17 23.01 13.65
N ALA A 206 15.72 21.90 13.13
CA ALA A 206 15.97 20.69 13.91
C ALA A 206 16.80 20.95 15.17
N ALA A 207 17.81 21.81 15.10
CA ALA A 207 18.66 22.16 16.24
C ALA A 207 17.94 22.89 17.38
N GLN A 208 16.76 23.43 17.13
CA GLN A 208 15.93 24.09 18.14
C GLN A 208 14.94 23.11 18.82
N VAL A 209 14.92 21.85 18.41
CA VAL A 209 14.04 20.83 19.00
C VAL A 209 14.76 20.15 20.16
N GLU A 210 14.18 20.25 21.35
CA GLU A 210 14.64 19.57 22.56
C GLU A 210 14.16 18.11 22.58
N ARG A 211 12.84 17.90 22.37
CA ARG A 211 12.21 16.58 22.29
C ARG A 211 10.87 16.65 21.57
N ILE A 212 10.40 15.48 21.11
CA ILE A 212 9.09 15.31 20.48
C ILE A 212 8.33 14.19 21.18
N GLU A 213 7.09 14.46 21.53
CA GLU A 213 6.16 13.47 22.06
C GLU A 213 5.10 13.17 20.98
N VAL A 214 4.92 11.90 20.65
CA VAL A 214 3.89 11.45 19.72
C VAL A 214 2.91 10.57 20.46
N LEU A 215 1.63 10.94 20.40
CA LEU A 215 0.51 10.12 20.85
C LEU A 215 -0.28 9.68 19.62
N THR A 216 -0.50 8.38 19.45
CA THR A 216 -1.30 7.84 18.36
C THR A 216 -2.57 7.18 18.86
N SER A 217 -3.58 7.04 18.01
CA SER A 217 -4.80 6.30 18.33
C SER A 217 -4.50 4.85 18.71
N ALA A 218 -5.43 4.17 19.35
CA ALA A 218 -5.31 2.77 19.73
C ALA A 218 -4.83 1.90 18.55
N ARG A 219 -3.87 1.01 18.81
CA ARG A 219 -3.19 0.16 17.82
C ARG A 219 -2.47 0.92 16.68
N GLY A 220 -2.16 2.20 16.89
CA GLY A 220 -1.41 3.01 15.92
C GLY A 220 0.04 2.56 15.73
N ARG A 221 0.61 1.86 16.74
CA ARG A 221 1.97 1.30 16.71
C ARG A 221 2.06 -0.08 16.09
N GLU A 222 0.96 -0.73 15.84
CA GLU A 222 0.88 -2.18 15.55
C GLU A 222 1.66 -2.60 14.29
N ALA A 223 1.87 -1.68 13.33
CA ALA A 223 2.65 -1.92 12.12
C ALA A 223 4.12 -1.46 12.22
N LEU A 224 4.50 -0.85 13.33
CA LEU A 224 5.83 -0.27 13.53
C LEU A 224 6.76 -1.25 14.24
N ILE A 225 8.06 -1.13 13.97
CA ILE A 225 9.07 -1.88 14.71
C ILE A 225 9.21 -1.36 16.13
N ALA A 226 9.60 -2.24 17.04
CA ALA A 226 10.00 -1.89 18.39
C ALA A 226 11.51 -1.61 18.45
N GLY A 227 11.90 -0.50 19.08
CA GLY A 227 13.31 -0.13 19.26
C GLY A 227 13.94 0.65 18.11
N GLU A 228 15.26 0.74 18.12
CA GLU A 228 16.03 1.43 17.09
C GLU A 228 16.12 0.56 15.82
N PRO A 229 15.97 1.17 14.62
CA PRO A 229 16.13 0.43 13.37
C PRO A 229 17.59 0.01 13.17
N ALA A 230 17.80 -1.20 12.67
CA ALA A 230 19.14 -1.72 12.38
C ALA A 230 19.65 -1.32 10.98
N ASP A 231 18.74 -0.94 10.10
CA ASP A 231 19.04 -0.55 8.72
C ASP A 231 17.97 0.39 8.14
N SER A 232 18.16 0.84 6.90
CA SER A 232 17.25 1.75 6.20
C SER A 232 15.87 1.14 5.91
N LEU A 233 15.76 -0.19 5.73
CA LEU A 233 14.48 -0.85 5.52
C LEU A 233 13.64 -0.84 6.80
N GLN A 234 14.27 -1.15 7.94
CA GLN A 234 13.63 -1.00 9.24
C GLN A 234 13.31 0.46 9.56
N GLY A 235 14.15 1.41 9.11
CA GLY A 235 13.91 2.85 9.22
C GLY A 235 12.54 3.28 8.69
N LYS A 236 12.05 2.67 7.60
CA LYS A 236 10.71 2.92 7.04
C LYS A 236 9.56 2.53 7.97
N PHE A 237 9.82 1.70 8.97
CA PHE A 237 8.86 1.25 9.98
C PHE A 237 9.14 1.80 11.38
N SER A 238 10.15 2.68 11.52
CA SER A 238 10.48 3.41 12.74
C SER A 238 9.94 4.84 12.67
N LEU A 239 8.90 5.12 13.46
CA LEU A 239 8.33 6.48 13.52
C LEU A 239 9.37 7.49 14.03
N PRO A 240 10.12 7.25 15.14
CA PRO A 240 11.11 8.20 15.60
C PRO A 240 12.22 8.48 14.56
N TYR A 241 12.72 7.45 13.88
CA TYR A 241 13.72 7.60 12.83
C TYR A 241 13.20 8.45 11.67
N THR A 242 11.98 8.14 11.18
CA THR A 242 11.35 8.84 10.06
C THR A 242 11.10 10.31 10.37
N LEU A 243 10.61 10.63 11.57
CA LEU A 243 10.41 12.03 11.98
C LEU A 243 11.73 12.79 12.12
N ALA A 244 12.77 12.16 12.66
CA ALA A 244 14.10 12.77 12.78
C ALA A 244 14.70 13.08 11.40
N MET A 245 14.62 12.12 10.46
CA MET A 245 15.04 12.32 9.07
C MET A 245 14.31 13.50 8.42
N ALA A 246 12.97 13.50 8.48
CA ALA A 246 12.16 14.55 7.88
C ALA A 246 12.43 15.93 8.48
N LEU A 247 12.68 16.00 9.78
CA LEU A 247 12.98 17.27 10.45
C LEU A 247 14.34 17.82 10.08
N ILE A 248 15.38 16.98 10.00
CA ILE A 248 16.73 17.38 9.63
C ILE A 248 16.80 17.79 8.16
N ASP A 249 16.25 16.97 7.25
CA ASP A 249 16.32 17.20 5.81
C ASP A 249 15.24 18.18 5.28
N GLY A 250 14.23 18.49 6.11
CA GLY A 250 13.09 19.32 5.71
C GLY A 250 12.08 18.64 4.77
N ARG A 251 12.34 17.39 4.43
CA ARG A 251 11.53 16.56 3.54
C ARG A 251 11.77 15.09 3.84
N LEU A 252 10.86 14.24 3.37
CA LEU A 252 11.07 12.80 3.37
C LEU A 252 10.79 12.26 1.97
N ASN A 253 11.75 11.58 1.39
CA ASN A 253 11.69 10.99 0.05
C ASN A 253 12.44 9.66 0.00
N LEU A 254 12.53 9.03 -1.19
CA LEU A 254 13.20 7.74 -1.35
C LEU A 254 14.70 7.81 -1.00
N ASP A 255 15.37 8.94 -1.26
CA ASP A 255 16.78 9.11 -0.91
C ASP A 255 17.02 9.13 0.61
N SER A 256 16.02 9.51 1.41
CA SER A 256 16.08 9.47 2.87
C SER A 256 16.30 8.05 3.43
N TYR A 257 16.03 7.02 2.63
CA TYR A 257 16.19 5.62 3.00
C TYR A 257 17.26 4.89 2.18
N ARG A 258 18.18 5.62 1.56
CA ARG A 258 19.38 4.99 0.99
C ARG A 258 20.31 4.50 2.10
N PRO A 259 21.06 3.42 1.89
CA PRO A 259 22.01 2.93 2.89
C PRO A 259 22.97 4.03 3.41
N GLU A 260 23.38 4.95 2.53
CA GLU A 260 24.30 6.05 2.85
C GLU A 260 23.64 7.14 3.72
N ALA A 261 22.31 7.25 3.68
CA ALA A 261 21.55 8.19 4.51
C ALA A 261 21.26 7.64 5.91
N PHE A 262 21.38 6.32 6.08
CA PHE A 262 21.10 5.64 7.34
C PHE A 262 22.23 5.84 8.35
N GLY A 263 21.85 5.98 9.63
CA GLY A 263 22.81 6.02 10.74
C GLY A 263 23.55 7.36 10.92
N ARG A 264 23.15 8.43 10.25
CA ARG A 264 23.71 9.77 10.46
C ARG A 264 23.59 10.15 11.93
N PRO A 265 24.70 10.60 12.59
CA PRO A 265 24.73 10.86 14.03
C PRO A 265 23.66 11.84 14.51
N GLU A 266 23.40 12.91 13.74
CA GLU A 266 22.39 13.91 14.06
C GLU A 266 20.98 13.35 14.01
N VAL A 267 20.70 12.42 13.07
CA VAL A 267 19.41 11.71 12.96
C VAL A 267 19.21 10.79 14.15
N MET A 268 20.24 9.99 14.49
CA MET A 268 20.18 9.05 15.60
C MET A 268 20.02 9.76 16.94
N THR A 269 20.66 10.91 17.10
CA THR A 269 20.54 11.74 18.31
C THR A 269 19.11 12.26 18.46
N LEU A 270 18.57 12.87 17.42
CA LEU A 270 17.21 13.41 17.44
C LEU A 270 16.16 12.30 17.59
N MET A 271 16.36 11.15 16.93
CA MET A 271 15.49 9.99 17.05
C MET A 271 15.28 9.56 18.52
N ARG A 272 16.35 9.56 19.32
CA ARG A 272 16.30 9.18 20.75
C ARG A 272 15.56 10.21 21.61
N ALA A 273 15.40 11.43 21.12
CA ALA A 273 14.58 12.47 21.75
C ALA A 273 13.10 12.41 21.37
N ILE A 274 12.69 11.43 20.55
CA ILE A 274 11.30 11.23 20.11
C ILE A 274 10.67 10.04 20.84
N THR A 275 9.58 10.30 21.55
CA THR A 275 8.82 9.27 22.27
C THR A 275 7.51 8.99 21.54
N LEU A 276 7.10 7.73 21.52
CA LEU A 276 5.84 7.28 20.91
C LEU A 276 5.00 6.53 21.93
N THR A 277 3.82 7.05 22.19
CA THR A 277 2.81 6.45 23.08
C THR A 277 1.51 6.18 22.31
N GLU A 278 0.64 5.38 22.90
CA GLU A 278 -0.60 4.94 22.30
C GLU A 278 -1.77 5.22 23.24
N ALA A 279 -2.82 5.84 22.72
CA ALA A 279 -4.03 6.13 23.44
C ALA A 279 -4.87 4.87 23.66
N GLN A 280 -5.65 4.86 24.74
CA GLN A 280 -6.74 3.91 24.91
C GLN A 280 -7.96 4.35 24.10
N GLY A 281 -8.82 3.41 23.70
CA GLY A 281 -10.07 3.74 23.02
C GLY A 281 -10.26 3.00 21.68
N PRO A 282 -11.14 3.54 20.81
CA PRO A 282 -11.44 2.91 19.53
C PRO A 282 -10.24 2.94 18.58
N VAL A 283 -10.15 1.91 17.73
CA VAL A 283 -9.10 1.79 16.71
C VAL A 283 -9.31 2.78 15.57
N LEU A 284 -10.55 3.12 15.28
CA LEU A 284 -10.95 4.08 14.24
C LEU A 284 -11.78 5.21 14.88
N PRO A 285 -11.71 6.44 14.36
CA PRO A 285 -10.79 6.86 13.29
C PRO A 285 -9.33 6.90 13.76
N ARG A 286 -8.40 6.69 12.83
CA ARG A 286 -6.96 6.85 13.08
C ARG A 286 -6.60 8.31 13.24
N TRP A 287 -5.68 8.60 14.15
CA TRP A 287 -5.12 9.93 14.35
C TRP A 287 -3.73 9.85 14.97
N SER A 288 -2.96 10.93 14.85
CA SER A 288 -1.73 11.16 15.61
C SER A 288 -1.70 12.60 16.12
N GLU A 289 -1.27 12.78 17.35
CA GLU A 289 -1.01 14.07 17.96
C GLU A 289 0.49 14.18 18.26
N LEU A 290 1.08 15.27 17.84
CA LEU A 290 2.50 15.53 17.98
C LEU A 290 2.70 16.79 18.81
N LYS A 291 3.58 16.70 19.81
CA LYS A 291 4.01 17.83 20.63
C LYS A 291 5.52 18.00 20.49
N VAL A 292 5.92 19.15 19.95
CA VAL A 292 7.32 19.54 19.79
C VAL A 292 7.69 20.50 20.91
N HIS A 293 8.72 20.17 21.67
CA HIS A 293 9.30 21.04 22.67
C HIS A 293 10.56 21.69 22.12
N LEU A 294 10.61 23.02 22.12
CA LEU A 294 11.72 23.80 21.62
C LEU A 294 12.65 24.24 22.74
N THR A 295 13.94 24.44 22.44
CA THR A 295 14.98 24.90 23.38
C THR A 295 14.72 26.28 23.94
N ASP A 296 13.85 27.09 23.31
CA ASP A 296 13.43 28.42 23.80
C ASP A 296 12.23 28.36 24.77
N GLY A 297 11.78 27.14 25.14
CA GLY A 297 10.69 26.90 26.06
C GLY A 297 9.31 26.82 25.41
N ARG A 298 9.16 27.11 24.12
CA ARG A 298 7.89 26.93 23.41
C ARG A 298 7.54 25.46 23.27
N SER A 299 6.25 25.15 23.35
CA SER A 299 5.69 23.84 23.04
C SER A 299 4.62 23.99 21.96
N LEU A 300 4.80 23.30 20.86
CA LEU A 300 3.89 23.34 19.71
C LEU A 300 3.14 22.02 19.61
N VAL A 301 1.83 22.06 19.40
CA VAL A 301 0.98 20.86 19.36
C VAL A 301 0.15 20.84 18.09
N ARG A 302 0.09 19.68 17.44
CA ARG A 302 -0.79 19.43 16.30
C ARG A 302 -1.32 18.01 16.31
N ARG A 303 -2.62 17.89 16.08
CA ARG A 303 -3.29 16.62 15.83
C ARG A 303 -3.72 16.53 14.37
N VAL A 304 -3.45 15.38 13.75
CA VAL A 304 -3.84 15.05 12.38
C VAL A 304 -4.65 13.75 12.42
N GLN A 305 -5.83 13.79 11.84
CA GLN A 305 -6.72 12.63 11.69
C GLN A 305 -6.76 12.13 10.24
N VAL A 306 -6.86 13.03 9.28
CA VAL A 306 -6.78 12.75 7.85
C VAL A 306 -5.37 13.12 7.40
N ALA A 307 -4.59 12.16 6.93
CA ALA A 307 -3.28 12.44 6.34
C ALA A 307 -3.47 12.97 4.92
N HIS A 308 -2.57 13.84 4.47
CA HIS A 308 -2.58 14.27 3.07
C HIS A 308 -2.20 13.10 2.15
N GLY A 309 -3.11 12.76 1.23
CA GLY A 309 -3.11 11.54 0.41
C GLY A 309 -4.17 10.52 0.83
N ASP A 310 -4.84 10.68 2.00
CA ASP A 310 -6.05 9.92 2.33
C ASP A 310 -7.19 10.32 1.36
N ALA A 311 -8.13 9.43 1.11
CA ALA A 311 -9.24 9.68 0.19
C ALA A 311 -10.02 11.00 0.44
N PRO A 312 -10.24 11.46 1.70
CA PRO A 312 -10.86 12.75 1.96
C PRO A 312 -9.96 13.98 1.70
N ASP A 313 -8.64 13.81 1.60
CA ASP A 313 -7.66 14.87 1.29
C ASP A 313 -6.63 14.34 0.29
N PRO A 314 -7.03 14.12 -0.98
CA PRO A 314 -6.22 13.41 -1.96
C PRO A 314 -5.02 14.23 -2.42
N LEU A 315 -3.97 13.53 -2.87
CA LEU A 315 -2.86 14.16 -3.56
C LEU A 315 -3.34 14.81 -4.86
N THR A 316 -2.80 15.97 -5.16
CA THR A 316 -3.01 16.65 -6.45
C THR A 316 -2.31 15.90 -7.59
N ASP A 317 -2.74 16.13 -8.83
CA ASP A 317 -2.10 15.57 -10.03
C ASP A 317 -0.61 15.94 -10.11
N GLU A 318 -0.25 17.15 -9.68
CA GLU A 318 1.15 17.59 -9.64
C GLU A 318 1.97 16.79 -8.62
N GLU A 319 1.41 16.53 -7.43
CA GLU A 319 2.06 15.69 -6.41
C GLU A 319 2.19 14.23 -6.87
N LEU A 320 1.19 13.71 -7.56
CA LEU A 320 1.24 12.37 -8.16
C LEU A 320 2.33 12.28 -9.24
N ARG A 321 2.42 13.26 -10.14
CA ARG A 321 3.48 13.31 -11.15
C ARG A 321 4.86 13.42 -10.51
N ARG A 322 5.04 14.27 -9.49
CA ARG A 322 6.30 14.40 -8.75
C ARG A 322 6.71 13.10 -8.07
N LYS A 323 5.77 12.42 -7.42
CA LYS A 323 5.98 11.11 -6.82
C LYS A 323 6.40 10.06 -7.85
N ALA A 324 5.74 10.01 -9.01
CA ALA A 324 6.11 9.10 -10.08
C ALA A 324 7.51 9.40 -10.64
N ALA A 325 7.83 10.68 -10.89
CA ALA A 325 9.14 11.11 -11.34
C ALA A 325 10.25 10.74 -10.34
N GLU A 326 10.00 10.87 -9.03
CA GLU A 326 10.91 10.43 -7.98
C GLU A 326 11.14 8.92 -8.02
N CYS A 327 10.08 8.12 -8.15
CA CYS A 327 10.20 6.67 -8.28
C CYS A 327 11.02 6.26 -9.51
N LEU A 328 10.79 6.90 -10.64
CA LEU A 328 11.50 6.64 -11.89
C LEU A 328 12.99 7.04 -11.80
N ALA A 329 13.27 8.18 -11.17
CA ALA A 329 14.66 8.60 -10.93
C ALA A 329 15.39 7.63 -10.00
N PHE A 330 14.73 7.18 -8.94
CA PHE A 330 15.31 6.26 -7.96
C PHE A 330 15.52 4.86 -8.52
N SER A 331 14.66 4.39 -9.44
CA SER A 331 14.74 3.05 -10.05
C SER A 331 15.87 2.88 -11.07
N GLY A 332 16.59 3.96 -11.40
CA GLY A 332 17.64 3.92 -12.42
C GLY A 332 17.12 3.74 -13.86
N CYS A 333 15.83 4.02 -14.10
CA CYS A 333 15.27 4.04 -15.46
C CYS A 333 16.05 5.00 -16.36
N ASP A 334 16.29 4.60 -17.62
CA ASP A 334 16.86 5.50 -18.61
C ASP A 334 15.90 6.64 -18.99
N ALA A 335 16.43 7.71 -19.60
CA ALA A 335 15.65 8.90 -19.91
C ALA A 335 14.49 8.62 -20.87
N ALA A 336 14.65 7.71 -21.83
CA ALA A 336 13.60 7.38 -22.78
C ALA A 336 12.45 6.63 -22.11
N SER A 337 12.75 5.65 -21.24
CA SER A 337 11.76 4.94 -20.44
C SER A 337 11.01 5.86 -19.50
N ARG A 338 11.71 6.79 -18.84
CA ARG A 338 11.07 7.82 -18.00
C ARG A 338 10.09 8.67 -18.78
N SER A 339 10.50 9.21 -19.92
CA SER A 339 9.64 10.04 -20.79
C SER A 339 8.36 9.29 -21.21
N ILE A 340 8.48 8.02 -21.58
CA ILE A 340 7.34 7.19 -21.96
C ILE A 340 6.36 7.02 -20.77
N ILE A 341 6.89 6.70 -19.59
CA ILE A 341 6.05 6.48 -18.41
C ILE A 341 5.38 7.78 -17.97
N GLU A 342 6.09 8.90 -17.97
CA GLU A 342 5.57 10.23 -17.63
C GLU A 342 4.42 10.65 -18.56
N GLN A 343 4.48 10.34 -19.85
CA GLN A 343 3.40 10.61 -20.81
C GLN A 343 2.13 9.76 -20.57
N LEU A 344 2.26 8.63 -19.88
CA LEU A 344 1.14 7.77 -19.51
C LEU A 344 0.46 8.17 -18.18
N LEU A 345 1.03 9.15 -17.45
CA LEU A 345 0.46 9.63 -16.20
C LEU A 345 -0.77 10.52 -16.43
N PRO A 346 -1.74 10.53 -15.49
CA PRO A 346 -2.92 11.41 -15.56
C PRO A 346 -2.54 12.89 -15.69
N GLY A 347 -3.31 13.65 -16.48
CA GLY A 347 -3.13 15.09 -16.63
C GLY A 347 -1.94 15.51 -17.51
N THR A 348 -1.25 14.58 -18.16
CA THR A 348 -0.37 14.89 -19.29
C THR A 348 -1.19 14.88 -20.58
N GLU A 349 -1.07 15.93 -21.42
CA GLU A 349 -1.58 15.83 -22.78
C GLU A 349 -0.77 14.77 -23.50
N PRO A 350 -1.41 13.70 -24.03
CA PRO A 350 -0.69 12.66 -24.73
C PRO A 350 -0.05 13.26 -25.99
N ASP A 351 1.26 13.11 -26.11
CA ASP A 351 1.97 13.33 -27.38
C ASP A 351 1.41 12.35 -28.43
N GLU A 352 1.49 12.71 -29.72
CA GLU A 352 1.10 11.84 -30.84
C GLU A 352 1.78 10.45 -30.78
N ALA A 353 2.89 10.33 -30.04
CA ALA A 353 3.61 9.08 -29.81
C ALA A 353 2.92 8.12 -28.83
N VAL A 354 1.91 8.59 -28.02
CA VAL A 354 1.20 7.73 -27.07
C VAL A 354 0.08 6.98 -27.80
N PRO A 355 0.13 5.63 -27.80
CA PRO A 355 -0.88 4.84 -28.50
C PRO A 355 -2.30 5.10 -27.99
N ALA A 356 -3.27 5.09 -28.89
CA ALA A 356 -4.68 5.33 -28.56
C ALA A 356 -5.35 4.12 -27.88
N THR A 357 -4.81 2.90 -28.07
CA THR A 357 -5.42 1.67 -27.55
C THR A 357 -4.76 1.22 -26.24
N ASP A 358 -5.56 0.67 -25.31
CA ASP A 358 -5.08 0.15 -24.03
C ASP A 358 -4.02 -0.94 -24.20
N ARG A 359 -4.18 -1.80 -25.23
CA ARG A 359 -3.20 -2.82 -25.58
C ARG A 359 -1.83 -2.21 -25.86
N ALA A 360 -1.78 -1.24 -26.77
CA ALA A 360 -0.52 -0.62 -27.18
C ALA A 360 0.13 0.19 -26.05
N ARG A 361 -0.70 0.81 -25.18
CA ARG A 361 -0.22 1.48 -23.94
C ARG A 361 0.42 0.48 -22.97
N ILE A 362 -0.19 -0.69 -22.76
CA ILE A 362 0.35 -1.74 -21.90
C ILE A 362 1.66 -2.27 -22.47
N GLU A 363 1.74 -2.53 -23.79
CA GLU A 363 2.97 -2.98 -24.45
C GLU A 363 4.09 -1.93 -24.32
N LEU A 364 3.77 -0.66 -24.51
CA LEU A 364 4.71 0.47 -24.39
C LEU A 364 5.22 0.60 -22.94
N LEU A 365 4.33 0.56 -21.97
CA LEU A 365 4.66 0.61 -20.55
C LEU A 365 5.54 -0.58 -20.13
N SER A 366 5.20 -1.79 -20.59
CA SER A 366 5.97 -2.99 -20.31
C SER A 366 7.39 -2.92 -20.87
N SER A 367 7.53 -2.42 -22.12
CA SER A 367 8.83 -2.18 -22.73
C SER A 367 9.66 -1.14 -21.99
N ALA A 368 9.04 -0.05 -21.53
CA ALA A 368 9.72 0.96 -20.73
C ALA A 368 10.15 0.42 -19.35
N LEU A 369 9.26 -0.28 -18.65
CA LEU A 369 9.55 -0.86 -17.32
C LEU A 369 10.63 -1.95 -17.37
N SER A 370 10.74 -2.71 -18.46
CA SER A 370 11.78 -3.74 -18.61
C SER A 370 13.20 -3.17 -18.67
N ARG A 371 13.34 -1.89 -18.97
CA ARG A 371 14.62 -1.16 -19.00
C ARG A 371 14.94 -0.42 -17.70
N CYS A 372 14.02 -0.42 -16.73
CA CYS A 372 14.26 0.11 -15.39
C CYS A 372 14.94 -0.97 -14.51
N ARG A 373 15.94 -0.58 -13.72
CA ARG A 373 16.74 -1.48 -12.86
C ARG A 373 16.25 -1.53 -11.43
#